data_fb6ca57e3ef7c8e02b9463bbe8e1362b
#
_entry.id   fb6ca57e3ef7c8e02b9463bbe8e1362b
#
_cell.length_a   1.000
_cell.length_b   1.000
_cell.length_c   1.000
_cell.angle_alpha   90.00
_cell.angle_beta   90.00
_cell.angle_gamma   90.00
#
_symmetry.space_group_name_H-M   'P 1'
#
loop_
_entity.id
_entity.type
_entity.pdbx_description
1 polymer ?
#
loop_
_entity_poly.entity_id
_entity_poly.type
_entity_poly.pdbx_seq_one_letter_code
_entity_poly.pdbx_strand_id
1 'polypeptide(L)'
;HILGIIIAMIVIIALPVYAKRHLNKQMQYKIGMLIGWLVFGNYIIWVGLEIIAGTFDYKVHLPVHLCRFANIMIPLVMVWRSYLAYEILFFWGFSGMLQASITPDIAAGFPHFHYFRFWLGHHGLILALVYATVVYDIRPSFKSLKKSFIALNIFLGFATIVNILMDANYFWICGKPVNQVGEHIPTLLDYLGPWPWYIISAEFVALAHFLLAYSPFYFMNKRRVKR
;
A
#
# COMPACT_ATOMS: atom_id res chain seq x y z
N HIS A 1 -6.94 -2.53 18.41
CA HIS A 1 -6.90 -2.42 16.94
C HIS A 1 -8.06 -1.59 16.39
N ILE A 2 -9.32 -1.91 16.71
CA ILE A 2 -10.52 -1.26 16.17
C ILE A 2 -10.48 0.27 16.37
N LEU A 3 -10.16 0.74 17.57
CA LEU A 3 -10.05 2.18 17.83
C LEU A 3 -8.98 2.86 16.94
N GLY A 4 -7.83 2.20 16.77
CA GLY A 4 -6.76 2.70 15.89
C GLY A 4 -7.20 2.81 14.42
N ILE A 5 -7.95 1.81 13.93
CA ILE A 5 -8.53 1.83 12.58
C ILE A 5 -9.55 2.97 12.44
N ILE A 6 -10.43 3.15 13.41
CA ILE A 6 -11.42 4.25 13.40
C ILE A 6 -10.74 5.61 13.36
N ILE A 7 -9.74 5.84 14.21
CA ILE A 7 -8.97 7.08 14.23
C ILE A 7 -8.28 7.30 12.88
N ALA A 8 -7.63 6.27 12.33
CA ALA A 8 -6.98 6.36 11.03
C ALA A 8 -7.96 6.71 9.91
N MET A 9 -9.13 6.07 9.87
CA MET A 9 -10.17 6.37 8.88
C MET A 9 -10.69 7.81 8.99
N ILE A 10 -10.88 8.32 10.22
CA ILE A 10 -11.25 9.72 10.44
C ILE A 10 -10.17 10.65 9.87
N VAL A 11 -8.89 10.39 10.16
CA VAL A 11 -7.78 11.22 9.66
C VAL A 11 -7.67 11.14 8.13
N ILE A 12 -7.80 9.95 7.54
CA ILE A 12 -7.75 9.73 6.09
C ILE A 12 -8.81 10.55 5.35
N ILE A 13 -9.98 10.76 5.97
CA ILE A 13 -11.07 11.54 5.36
C ILE A 13 -10.96 13.02 5.75
N ALA A 14 -10.82 13.32 7.04
CA ALA A 14 -10.92 14.68 7.56
C ALA A 14 -9.74 15.57 7.14
N LEU A 15 -8.50 15.05 7.20
CA LEU A 15 -7.32 15.85 6.89
C LEU A 15 -7.29 16.35 5.43
N PRO A 16 -7.53 15.51 4.40
CA PRO A 16 -7.56 15.98 3.02
C PRO A 16 -8.70 16.99 2.76
N VAL A 17 -9.88 16.76 3.35
CA VAL A 17 -11.03 17.67 3.20
C VAL A 17 -10.74 19.01 3.88
N TYR A 18 -10.21 19.01 5.09
CA TYR A 18 -9.80 20.21 5.80
C TYR A 18 -8.73 20.98 5.02
N ALA A 19 -7.67 20.29 4.60
CA ALA A 19 -6.58 20.90 3.83
C ALA A 19 -7.08 21.55 2.55
N LYS A 20 -7.98 20.86 1.81
CA LYS A 20 -8.55 21.40 0.57
C LYS A 20 -9.38 22.65 0.77
N ARG A 21 -10.14 22.73 1.89
CA ARG A 21 -11.10 23.81 2.14
C ARG A 21 -10.48 25.02 2.84
N HIS A 22 -9.51 24.80 3.73
CA HIS A 22 -9.06 25.84 4.67
C HIS A 22 -7.58 26.25 4.50
N LEU A 23 -6.78 25.47 3.77
CA LEU A 23 -5.36 25.78 3.62
C LEU A 23 -5.04 26.34 2.24
N ASN A 24 -4.05 27.23 2.18
CA ASN A 24 -3.50 27.72 0.92
C ASN A 24 -2.67 26.63 0.21
N LYS A 25 -2.38 26.83 -1.07
CA LYS A 25 -1.67 25.86 -1.92
C LYS A 25 -0.30 25.47 -1.39
N GLN A 26 0.41 26.42 -0.79
CA GLN A 26 1.74 26.18 -0.21
C GLN A 26 1.65 25.24 1.01
N MET A 27 0.69 25.46 1.91
CA MET A 27 0.46 24.59 3.06
C MET A 27 -0.05 23.23 2.66
N GLN A 28 -0.96 23.16 1.68
CA GLN A 28 -1.41 21.90 1.08
C GLN A 28 -0.22 21.07 0.58
N TYR A 29 0.71 21.70 -0.13
CA TYR A 29 1.91 21.03 -0.63
C TYR A 29 2.84 20.57 0.50
N LYS A 30 3.11 21.43 1.50
CA LYS A 30 3.97 21.09 2.64
C LYS A 30 3.43 19.90 3.45
N ILE A 31 2.11 19.87 3.71
CA ILE A 31 1.47 18.73 4.40
C ILE A 31 1.58 17.46 3.57
N GLY A 32 1.29 17.53 2.28
CA GLY A 32 1.42 16.35 1.41
C GLY A 32 2.85 15.82 1.36
N MET A 33 3.83 16.72 1.24
CA MET A 33 5.26 16.38 1.29
C MET A 33 5.63 15.71 2.63
N LEU A 34 5.14 16.25 3.76
CA LEU A 34 5.36 15.67 5.08
C LEU A 34 4.78 14.25 5.17
N ILE A 35 3.54 14.03 4.70
CA ILE A 35 2.93 12.70 4.66
C ILE A 35 3.80 11.73 3.84
N GLY A 36 4.24 12.14 2.65
CA GLY A 36 5.09 11.31 1.79
C GLY A 36 6.40 10.91 2.47
N TRP A 37 7.07 11.86 3.10
CA TRP A 37 8.33 11.60 3.80
C TRP A 37 8.15 10.79 5.09
N LEU A 38 7.05 10.96 5.82
CA LEU A 38 6.75 10.13 7.00
C LEU A 38 6.54 8.66 6.62
N VAL A 39 5.80 8.39 5.55
CA VAL A 39 5.57 7.01 5.07
C VAL A 39 6.86 6.39 4.55
N PHE A 40 7.64 7.11 3.77
CA PHE A 40 8.96 6.68 3.30
C PHE A 40 9.91 6.44 4.47
N GLY A 41 10.04 7.42 5.36
CA GLY A 41 10.94 7.37 6.52
C GLY A 41 10.60 6.23 7.47
N ASN A 42 9.32 5.89 7.62
CA ASN A 42 8.88 4.73 8.41
C ASN A 42 9.55 3.42 7.96
N TYR A 43 9.66 3.19 6.65
CA TYR A 43 10.35 2.01 6.13
C TYR A 43 11.86 2.11 6.32
N ILE A 44 12.47 3.26 6.01
CA ILE A 44 13.93 3.47 6.10
C ILE A 44 14.42 3.37 7.54
N ILE A 45 13.68 3.99 8.49
CA ILE A 45 14.01 3.93 9.91
C ILE A 45 13.97 2.49 10.42
N TRP A 46 12.92 1.74 10.04
CA TRP A 46 12.84 0.34 10.42
C TRP A 46 14.03 -0.47 9.93
N VAL A 47 14.33 -0.42 8.64
CA VAL A 47 15.47 -1.16 8.07
C VAL A 47 16.79 -0.71 8.72
N GLY A 48 16.95 0.60 8.95
CA GLY A 48 18.11 1.13 9.65
C GLY A 48 18.26 0.59 11.08
N LEU A 49 17.17 0.47 11.83
CA LEU A 49 17.18 -0.12 13.17
C LEU A 49 17.53 -1.60 13.14
N GLU A 50 17.02 -2.37 12.17
CA GLU A 50 17.38 -3.80 12.02
C GLU A 50 18.87 -3.98 11.68
N ILE A 51 19.45 -3.09 10.85
CA ILE A 51 20.88 -3.11 10.55
C ILE A 51 21.70 -2.78 11.81
N ILE A 52 21.33 -1.75 12.56
CA ILE A 52 22.03 -1.34 13.80
C ILE A 52 21.93 -2.43 14.88
N ALA A 53 20.78 -3.10 14.98
CA ALA A 53 20.56 -4.19 15.91
C ALA A 53 21.26 -5.50 15.51
N GLY A 54 21.81 -5.60 14.29
CA GLY A 54 22.41 -6.83 13.76
C GLY A 54 21.38 -7.92 13.40
N THR A 55 20.11 -7.56 13.30
CA THR A 55 18.98 -8.46 12.99
C THR A 55 18.49 -8.33 11.53
N PHE A 56 19.20 -7.55 10.73
CA PHE A 56 18.86 -7.40 9.33
C PHE A 56 18.99 -8.71 8.56
N ASP A 57 17.90 -9.13 7.93
CA ASP A 57 17.84 -10.29 7.06
C ASP A 57 17.36 -9.87 5.67
N TYR A 58 18.19 -10.09 4.65
CA TYR A 58 17.85 -9.77 3.26
C TYR A 58 16.68 -10.62 2.72
N LYS A 59 16.34 -11.74 3.32
CA LYS A 59 15.17 -12.56 2.98
C LYS A 59 13.84 -11.96 3.47
N VAL A 60 13.93 -11.02 4.41
CA VAL A 60 12.76 -10.44 5.10
C VAL A 60 12.65 -8.95 4.88
N HIS A 61 13.76 -8.20 4.96
CA HIS A 61 13.74 -6.75 5.14
C HIS A 61 13.81 -5.94 3.84
N LEU A 62 14.10 -6.54 2.69
CA LEU A 62 14.12 -5.83 1.41
C LEU A 62 12.71 -5.34 0.99
N PRO A 63 12.61 -4.30 0.14
CA PRO A 63 11.34 -3.70 -0.26
C PRO A 63 10.63 -4.49 -1.38
N VAL A 64 10.66 -5.81 -1.32
CA VAL A 64 10.08 -6.70 -2.35
C VAL A 64 8.64 -7.13 -2.00
N HIS A 65 8.11 -6.74 -0.86
CA HIS A 65 6.66 -6.74 -0.61
C HIS A 65 6.03 -5.48 -1.22
N LEU A 66 4.85 -5.62 -1.80
CA LEU A 66 4.13 -4.54 -2.48
C LEU A 66 3.95 -3.29 -1.60
N CYS A 67 3.62 -3.49 -0.31
CA CYS A 67 3.45 -2.39 0.65
C CYS A 67 4.77 -1.64 0.93
N ARG A 68 5.87 -2.35 1.09
CA ARG A 68 7.19 -1.74 1.34
C ARG A 68 7.68 -0.99 0.11
N PHE A 69 7.52 -1.59 -1.06
CA PHE A 69 7.85 -0.92 -2.32
C PHE A 69 7.03 0.34 -2.53
N ALA A 70 5.71 0.28 -2.26
CA ALA A 70 4.84 1.44 -2.33
C ALA A 70 5.23 2.55 -1.35
N ASN A 71 5.66 2.20 -0.13
CA ASN A 71 6.16 3.17 0.85
C ASN A 71 7.43 3.91 0.37
N ILE A 72 8.30 3.22 -0.38
CA ILE A 72 9.48 3.85 -1.00
C ILE A 72 9.08 4.76 -2.16
N MET A 73 8.08 4.38 -2.95
CA MET A 73 7.66 5.10 -4.14
C MET A 73 6.72 6.29 -3.85
N ILE A 74 6.11 6.37 -2.67
CA ILE A 74 5.10 7.40 -2.36
C ILE A 74 5.61 8.84 -2.44
N PRO A 75 6.89 9.18 -2.17
CA PRO A 75 7.43 10.51 -2.40
C PRO A 75 7.30 10.97 -3.86
N LEU A 76 7.36 10.05 -4.84
CA LEU A 76 7.15 10.40 -6.25
C LEU A 76 5.76 11.02 -6.48
N VAL A 77 4.75 10.58 -5.72
CA VAL A 77 3.41 11.13 -5.77
C VAL A 77 3.32 12.44 -4.98
N MET A 78 3.81 12.44 -3.75
CA MET A 78 3.53 13.52 -2.78
C MET A 78 4.43 14.73 -2.99
N VAL A 79 5.68 14.53 -3.43
CA VAL A 79 6.67 15.60 -3.65
C VAL A 79 6.71 15.98 -5.13
N TRP A 80 6.90 15.02 -6.02
CA TRP A 80 7.04 15.30 -7.47
C TRP A 80 5.72 15.26 -8.25
N ARG A 81 4.61 14.89 -7.61
CA ARG A 81 3.27 14.79 -8.21
C ARG A 81 3.23 13.93 -9.47
N SER A 82 4.07 12.88 -9.51
CA SER A 82 4.13 11.95 -10.62
C SER A 82 2.79 11.25 -10.82
N TYR A 83 2.15 11.52 -11.97
CA TYR A 83 0.87 10.88 -12.31
C TYR A 83 1.04 9.37 -12.51
N LEU A 84 2.15 8.94 -13.13
CA LEU A 84 2.43 7.52 -13.33
C LEU A 84 2.57 6.77 -11.99
N ALA A 85 3.32 7.33 -11.04
CA ALA A 85 3.44 6.73 -9.71
C ALA A 85 2.09 6.70 -8.99
N TYR A 86 1.31 7.80 -9.06
CA TYR A 86 -0.01 7.86 -8.46
C TYR A 86 -0.96 6.81 -9.05
N GLU A 87 -1.06 6.71 -10.40
CA GLU A 87 -2.01 5.78 -11.02
C GLU A 87 -1.70 4.32 -10.71
N ILE A 88 -0.42 3.96 -10.50
CA ILE A 88 0.00 2.61 -10.07
C ILE A 88 -0.30 2.42 -8.59
N LEU A 89 0.23 3.29 -7.74
CA LEU A 89 0.12 3.16 -6.28
C LEU A 89 -1.31 3.29 -5.78
N PHE A 90 -2.18 4.04 -6.47
CA PHE A 90 -3.59 4.16 -6.13
C PHE A 90 -4.26 2.78 -6.08
N PHE A 91 -4.14 2.00 -7.14
CA PHE A 91 -4.77 0.68 -7.19
C PHE A 91 -4.10 -0.32 -6.24
N TRP A 92 -2.78 -0.28 -6.11
CA TRP A 92 -2.05 -1.13 -5.16
C TRP A 92 -2.41 -0.81 -3.71
N GLY A 93 -2.58 0.46 -3.38
CA GLY A 93 -2.97 0.91 -2.06
C GLY A 93 -4.39 0.48 -1.67
N PHE A 94 -5.34 0.67 -2.58
CA PHE A 94 -6.74 0.32 -2.33
C PHE A 94 -7.06 -1.18 -2.51
N SER A 95 -6.10 -2.01 -2.94
CA SER A 95 -6.23 -3.46 -2.90
C SER A 95 -5.42 -4.07 -1.75
N GLY A 96 -4.12 -4.14 -1.88
CA GLY A 96 -3.25 -4.83 -0.92
C GLY A 96 -3.18 -4.18 0.46
N MET A 97 -3.07 -2.84 0.53
CA MET A 97 -2.95 -2.15 1.83
C MET A 97 -4.29 -2.11 2.59
N LEU A 98 -5.40 -1.99 1.87
CA LEU A 98 -6.72 -2.06 2.49
C LEU A 98 -6.98 -3.48 3.02
N GLN A 99 -6.59 -4.51 2.27
CA GLN A 99 -6.66 -5.90 2.70
C GLN A 99 -5.84 -6.15 3.97
N ALA A 100 -4.63 -5.60 4.06
CA ALA A 100 -3.80 -5.69 5.26
C ALA A 100 -4.42 -5.00 6.49
N SER A 101 -5.34 -4.04 6.29
CA SER A 101 -6.11 -3.44 7.39
C SER A 101 -7.25 -4.32 7.89
N ILE A 102 -7.76 -5.22 7.04
CA ILE A 102 -8.83 -6.17 7.38
C ILE A 102 -8.25 -7.42 8.07
N THR A 103 -7.14 -7.93 7.54
CA THR A 103 -6.42 -9.08 8.08
C THR A 103 -4.97 -8.69 8.35
N PRO A 104 -4.70 -7.96 9.46
CA PRO A 104 -3.36 -7.46 9.76
C PRO A 104 -2.42 -8.57 10.18
N ASP A 105 -1.27 -8.65 9.52
CA ASP A 105 -0.13 -9.49 9.92
C ASP A 105 0.76 -8.72 10.92
N ILE A 106 0.31 -8.64 12.16
CA ILE A 106 1.04 -7.95 13.24
C ILE A 106 1.31 -8.92 14.37
N ALA A 107 2.57 -9.34 14.50
CA ALA A 107 3.00 -10.21 15.59
C ALA A 107 3.00 -9.50 16.95
N ALA A 108 3.23 -8.18 17.00
CA ALA A 108 3.35 -7.40 18.22
C ALA A 108 2.17 -6.44 18.41
N GLY A 109 1.55 -6.48 19.59
CA GLY A 109 0.45 -5.59 19.97
C GLY A 109 0.91 -4.18 20.37
N PHE A 110 -0.05 -3.28 20.62
CA PHE A 110 0.20 -1.96 21.20
C PHE A 110 0.82 -2.09 22.60
N PRO A 111 1.83 -1.26 22.97
CA PRO A 111 2.41 -0.12 22.26
C PRO A 111 3.75 -0.43 21.54
N HIS A 112 3.93 -1.61 21.02
CA HIS A 112 5.19 -2.03 20.41
C HIS A 112 5.51 -1.22 19.13
N PHE A 113 6.82 -0.99 18.85
CA PHE A 113 7.29 -0.29 17.66
C PHE A 113 6.73 -0.87 16.36
N HIS A 114 6.73 -2.21 16.21
CA HIS A 114 6.22 -2.87 15.01
C HIS A 114 4.71 -2.64 14.79
N TYR A 115 3.93 -2.42 15.86
CA TYR A 115 2.53 -2.03 15.76
C TYR A 115 2.38 -0.68 15.07
N PHE A 116 3.08 0.36 15.55
CA PHE A 116 3.01 1.70 14.95
C PHE A 116 3.56 1.72 13.52
N ARG A 117 4.67 1.04 13.29
CA ARG A 117 5.29 0.91 11.97
C ARG A 117 4.32 0.32 10.94
N PHE A 118 3.62 -0.75 11.30
CA PHE A 118 2.67 -1.41 10.43
C PHE A 118 1.54 -0.45 10.03
N TRP A 119 0.90 0.17 11.01
CA TRP A 119 -0.24 1.05 10.77
C TRP A 119 0.17 2.34 10.04
N LEU A 120 1.31 2.92 10.39
CA LEU A 120 1.83 4.10 9.69
C LEU A 120 2.16 3.77 8.22
N GLY A 121 2.76 2.62 7.94
CA GLY A 121 3.06 2.19 6.57
C GLY A 121 1.82 1.96 5.72
N HIS A 122 0.79 1.33 6.26
CA HIS A 122 -0.43 0.98 5.52
C HIS A 122 -1.43 2.16 5.47
N HIS A 123 -1.85 2.69 6.62
CA HIS A 123 -2.80 3.79 6.66
C HIS A 123 -2.20 5.11 6.19
N GLY A 124 -0.91 5.35 6.44
CA GLY A 124 -0.19 6.51 5.92
C GLY A 124 -0.13 6.53 4.40
N LEU A 125 0.08 5.36 3.76
CA LEU A 125 0.02 5.25 2.31
C LEU A 125 -1.39 5.54 1.77
N ILE A 126 -2.43 4.97 2.39
CA ILE A 126 -3.83 5.25 2.01
C ILE A 126 -4.13 6.75 2.18
N LEU A 127 -3.71 7.35 3.30
CA LEU A 127 -3.84 8.80 3.53
C LEU A 127 -3.17 9.60 2.42
N ALA A 128 -1.94 9.25 2.04
CA ALA A 128 -1.21 9.93 0.97
C ALA A 128 -1.96 9.88 -0.36
N LEU A 129 -2.52 8.73 -0.72
CA LEU A 129 -3.26 8.54 -1.97
C LEU A 129 -4.61 9.28 -1.95
N VAL A 130 -5.34 9.26 -0.84
CA VAL A 130 -6.57 10.07 -0.66
C VAL A 130 -6.24 11.55 -0.70
N TYR A 131 -5.14 11.97 -0.05
CA TYR A 131 -4.68 13.35 -0.08
C TYR A 131 -4.35 13.80 -1.50
N ALA A 132 -3.61 13.02 -2.25
CA ALA A 132 -3.30 13.31 -3.65
C ALA A 132 -4.57 13.40 -4.51
N THR A 133 -5.54 12.51 -4.28
CA THR A 133 -6.82 12.52 -4.99
C THR A 133 -7.63 13.78 -4.68
N VAL A 134 -7.77 14.13 -3.40
CA VAL A 134 -8.63 15.23 -2.95
C VAL A 134 -7.96 16.59 -3.08
N VAL A 135 -6.70 16.71 -2.63
CA VAL A 135 -6.01 18.01 -2.51
C VAL A 135 -5.29 18.38 -3.79
N TYR A 136 -4.58 17.42 -4.41
CA TYR A 136 -3.87 17.65 -5.67
C TYR A 136 -4.76 17.49 -6.91
N ASP A 137 -6.03 17.08 -6.74
CA ASP A 137 -6.99 16.82 -7.83
C ASP A 137 -6.51 15.78 -8.86
N ILE A 138 -5.66 14.84 -8.44
CA ILE A 138 -5.19 13.75 -9.29
C ILE A 138 -6.22 12.61 -9.22
N ARG A 139 -6.64 12.09 -10.37
CA ARG A 139 -7.70 11.06 -10.44
C ARG A 139 -7.28 9.90 -11.32
N PRO A 140 -7.56 8.65 -10.90
CA PRO A 140 -7.29 7.50 -11.74
C PRO A 140 -8.29 7.43 -12.90
N SER A 141 -7.85 6.85 -14.01
CA SER A 141 -8.66 6.56 -15.18
C SER A 141 -8.76 5.03 -15.39
N PHE A 142 -9.61 4.60 -16.32
CA PHE A 142 -9.64 3.19 -16.70
C PHE A 142 -8.31 2.72 -17.35
N LYS A 143 -7.61 3.63 -18.04
CA LYS A 143 -6.25 3.34 -18.54
C LYS A 143 -5.27 3.14 -17.39
N SER A 144 -5.43 3.91 -16.29
CA SER A 144 -4.61 3.75 -15.07
C SER A 144 -4.79 2.37 -14.45
N LEU A 145 -6.03 1.85 -14.41
CA LEU A 145 -6.30 0.49 -13.93
C LEU A 145 -5.50 -0.56 -14.73
N LYS A 146 -5.55 -0.47 -16.06
CA LYS A 146 -4.79 -1.41 -16.93
C LYS A 146 -3.29 -1.31 -16.70
N LYS A 147 -2.74 -0.09 -16.62
CA LYS A 147 -1.31 0.11 -16.34
C LYS A 147 -0.91 -0.44 -14.98
N SER A 148 -1.73 -0.21 -13.96
CA SER A 148 -1.48 -0.70 -12.61
C SER A 148 -1.50 -2.22 -12.53
N PHE A 149 -2.40 -2.87 -13.27
CA PHE A 149 -2.47 -4.32 -13.35
C PHE A 149 -1.24 -4.89 -14.07
N ILE A 150 -0.81 -4.29 -15.18
CA ILE A 150 0.43 -4.67 -15.87
C ILE A 150 1.64 -4.47 -14.94
N ALA A 151 1.72 -3.33 -14.25
CA ALA A 151 2.80 -3.05 -13.30
C ALA A 151 2.82 -4.04 -12.12
N LEU A 152 1.65 -4.52 -11.65
CA LEU A 152 1.55 -5.55 -10.63
C LEU A 152 2.17 -6.87 -11.13
N ASN A 153 1.87 -7.28 -12.34
CA ASN A 153 2.41 -8.51 -12.94
C ASN A 153 3.91 -8.41 -13.23
N ILE A 154 4.42 -7.24 -13.64
CA ILE A 154 5.86 -6.98 -13.75
C ILE A 154 6.53 -7.09 -12.38
N PHE A 155 5.92 -6.51 -11.34
CA PHE A 155 6.41 -6.59 -9.96
C PHE A 155 6.38 -8.03 -9.44
N LEU A 156 5.32 -8.80 -9.74
CA LEU A 156 5.21 -10.22 -9.41
C LEU A 156 6.37 -11.03 -10.04
N GLY A 157 6.64 -10.81 -11.33
CA GLY A 157 7.78 -11.42 -12.03
C GLY A 157 9.13 -11.05 -11.40
N PHE A 158 9.32 -9.78 -11.08
CA PHE A 158 10.51 -9.28 -10.38
C PHE A 158 10.67 -9.95 -9.00
N ALA A 159 9.59 -9.99 -8.20
CA ALA A 159 9.61 -10.61 -6.87
C ALA A 159 9.88 -12.13 -6.95
N THR A 160 9.39 -12.81 -8.00
CA THR A 160 9.68 -14.21 -8.25
C THR A 160 11.17 -14.45 -8.51
N ILE A 161 11.80 -13.62 -9.34
CA ILE A 161 13.25 -13.71 -9.60
C ILE A 161 14.04 -13.48 -8.31
N VAL A 162 13.69 -12.45 -7.53
CA VAL A 162 14.35 -12.17 -6.25
C VAL A 162 14.20 -13.34 -5.28
N ASN A 163 13.02 -13.93 -5.18
CA ASN A 163 12.79 -15.08 -4.30
C ASN A 163 13.65 -16.29 -4.69
N ILE A 164 13.77 -16.58 -5.99
CA ILE A 164 14.61 -17.69 -6.47
C ILE A 164 16.10 -17.44 -6.17
N LEU A 165 16.58 -16.20 -6.42
CA LEU A 165 18.00 -15.86 -6.24
C LEU A 165 18.41 -15.81 -4.75
N MET A 166 17.48 -15.42 -3.87
CA MET A 166 17.75 -15.18 -2.45
C MET A 166 17.19 -16.28 -1.52
N ASP A 167 16.55 -17.29 -2.08
CA ASP A 167 15.82 -18.31 -1.28
C ASP A 167 14.89 -17.65 -0.27
N ALA A 168 14.07 -16.69 -0.75
CA ALA A 168 13.16 -15.87 0.04
C ALA A 168 11.69 -16.16 -0.33
N ASN A 169 10.76 -15.56 0.41
CA ASN A 169 9.33 -15.68 0.12
C ASN A 169 8.62 -14.31 0.12
N TYR A 170 9.19 -13.37 -0.61
CA TYR A 170 8.57 -12.06 -0.79
C TYR A 170 7.26 -12.17 -1.56
N PHE A 171 6.29 -11.35 -1.15
CA PHE A 171 4.96 -11.29 -1.74
C PHE A 171 4.21 -12.63 -1.69
N TRP A 172 4.71 -13.57 -0.84
CA TRP A 172 4.15 -14.91 -0.59
C TRP A 172 3.97 -15.75 -1.86
N ILE A 173 4.89 -15.61 -2.81
CA ILE A 173 4.84 -16.30 -4.10
C ILE A 173 5.27 -17.75 -3.98
N CYS A 174 6.25 -18.03 -3.12
CA CYS A 174 6.82 -19.39 -2.95
C CYS A 174 6.07 -20.23 -1.91
N GLY A 175 5.18 -19.63 -1.12
CA GLY A 175 4.40 -20.28 -0.08
C GLY A 175 3.56 -19.28 0.71
N LYS A 176 2.55 -19.77 1.43
CA LYS A 176 1.73 -18.95 2.31
C LYS A 176 2.56 -18.39 3.48
N PRO A 177 2.14 -17.24 4.07
CA PRO A 177 2.91 -16.61 5.13
C PRO A 177 3.04 -17.50 6.37
N VAL A 178 4.25 -17.48 6.95
CA VAL A 178 4.55 -18.10 8.25
C VAL A 178 5.19 -17.06 9.16
N ASN A 179 5.03 -17.24 10.48
CA ASN A 179 5.70 -16.41 11.47
C ASN A 179 7.17 -16.83 11.65
N GLN A 180 7.89 -16.15 12.54
CA GLN A 180 9.31 -16.42 12.80
C GLN A 180 9.61 -17.83 13.35
N VAL A 181 8.61 -18.50 13.91
CA VAL A 181 8.74 -19.88 14.42
C VAL A 181 8.20 -20.93 13.45
N GLY A 182 7.87 -20.52 12.19
CA GLY A 182 7.40 -21.42 11.14
C GLY A 182 5.90 -21.76 11.20
N GLU A 183 5.14 -21.15 12.10
CA GLU A 183 3.69 -21.36 12.18
C GLU A 183 2.95 -20.55 11.12
N HIS A 184 1.91 -21.16 10.55
CA HIS A 184 1.08 -20.53 9.53
C HIS A 184 0.34 -19.30 10.06
N ILE A 185 0.39 -18.21 9.28
CA ILE A 185 -0.38 -16.99 9.57
C ILE A 185 -1.65 -17.01 8.70
N PRO A 186 -2.85 -17.05 9.32
CA PRO A 186 -4.10 -17.04 8.56
C PRO A 186 -4.27 -15.75 7.74
N THR A 187 -4.47 -15.91 6.44
CA THR A 187 -4.65 -14.79 5.50
C THR A 187 -5.73 -15.11 4.47
N LEU A 188 -6.07 -14.13 3.65
CA LEU A 188 -6.95 -14.34 2.49
C LEU A 188 -6.46 -15.46 1.56
N LEU A 189 -5.15 -15.68 1.47
CA LEU A 189 -4.58 -16.72 0.61
C LEU A 189 -5.03 -18.13 0.96
N ASP A 190 -5.52 -18.37 2.18
CA ASP A 190 -6.00 -19.66 2.63
C ASP A 190 -7.30 -20.08 1.94
N TYR A 191 -8.07 -19.10 1.51
CA TYR A 191 -9.35 -19.29 0.82
C TYR A 191 -9.19 -19.33 -0.71
N LEU A 192 -7.98 -19.06 -1.24
CA LEU A 192 -7.71 -18.97 -2.67
C LEU A 192 -7.17 -20.26 -3.30
N GLY A 193 -7.03 -21.32 -2.50
CA GLY A 193 -6.58 -22.64 -2.95
C GLY A 193 -5.14 -22.98 -2.54
N PRO A 194 -4.61 -24.14 -3.00
CA PRO A 194 -3.24 -24.58 -2.73
C PRO A 194 -2.22 -23.82 -3.60
N TRP A 195 -0.94 -23.89 -3.22
CA TRP A 195 0.16 -23.44 -4.05
C TRP A 195 0.28 -24.33 -5.31
N PRO A 196 0.54 -23.77 -6.48
CA PRO A 196 0.71 -22.34 -6.82
C PRO A 196 -0.60 -21.65 -7.23
N TRP A 197 -1.74 -22.33 -7.22
CA TRP A 197 -3.02 -21.88 -7.77
C TRP A 197 -3.56 -20.62 -7.10
N TYR A 198 -3.28 -20.42 -5.79
CA TYR A 198 -3.73 -19.22 -5.12
C TYR A 198 -3.15 -17.94 -5.71
N ILE A 199 -1.99 -18.01 -6.42
CA ILE A 199 -1.40 -16.84 -7.10
C ILE A 199 -2.35 -16.37 -8.21
N ILE A 200 -2.85 -17.30 -9.01
CA ILE A 200 -3.82 -16.99 -10.08
C ILE A 200 -5.13 -16.47 -9.48
N SER A 201 -5.62 -17.12 -8.43
CA SER A 201 -6.83 -16.68 -7.73
C SER A 201 -6.66 -15.28 -7.13
N ALA A 202 -5.48 -14.95 -6.60
CA ALA A 202 -5.14 -13.63 -6.06
C ALA A 202 -5.14 -12.54 -7.14
N GLU A 203 -4.76 -12.85 -8.40
CA GLU A 203 -4.86 -11.92 -9.52
C GLU A 203 -6.31 -11.52 -9.82
N PHE A 204 -7.25 -12.46 -9.77
CA PHE A 204 -8.69 -12.13 -9.91
C PHE A 204 -9.20 -11.28 -8.75
N VAL A 205 -8.76 -11.58 -7.53
CA VAL A 205 -9.08 -10.75 -6.34
C VAL A 205 -8.50 -9.36 -6.49
N ALA A 206 -7.25 -9.22 -6.92
CA ALA A 206 -6.62 -7.93 -7.17
C ALA A 206 -7.38 -7.13 -8.23
N LEU A 207 -7.77 -7.76 -9.33
CA LEU A 207 -8.56 -7.12 -10.38
C LEU A 207 -9.94 -6.67 -9.87
N ALA A 208 -10.61 -7.48 -9.06
CA ALA A 208 -11.89 -7.10 -8.45
C ALA A 208 -11.73 -5.88 -7.53
N HIS A 209 -10.68 -5.84 -6.70
CA HIS A 209 -10.37 -4.67 -5.86
C HIS A 209 -10.06 -3.42 -6.71
N PHE A 210 -9.33 -3.56 -7.83
CA PHE A 210 -9.05 -2.46 -8.75
C PHE A 210 -10.32 -1.89 -9.37
N LEU A 211 -11.24 -2.76 -9.79
CA LEU A 211 -12.55 -2.34 -10.31
C LEU A 211 -13.39 -1.63 -9.24
N LEU A 212 -13.39 -2.14 -8.01
CA LEU A 212 -14.07 -1.50 -6.87
C LEU A 212 -13.45 -0.12 -6.57
N ALA A 213 -12.12 -0.01 -6.51
CA ALA A 213 -11.44 1.26 -6.28
C ALA A 213 -11.69 2.28 -7.40
N TYR A 214 -11.85 1.82 -8.65
CA TYR A 214 -12.16 2.68 -9.79
C TYR A 214 -13.65 3.10 -9.85
N SER A 215 -14.56 2.31 -9.28
CA SER A 215 -16.01 2.49 -9.45
C SER A 215 -16.52 3.91 -9.11
N PRO A 216 -16.07 4.61 -8.04
CA PRO A 216 -16.51 5.97 -7.76
C PRO A 216 -16.17 6.95 -8.90
N PHE A 217 -14.99 6.80 -9.50
CA PHE A 217 -14.53 7.67 -10.59
C PHE A 217 -15.30 7.40 -11.89
N TYR A 218 -15.65 6.15 -12.15
CA TYR A 218 -16.50 5.79 -13.28
C TYR A 218 -17.87 6.52 -13.21
N PHE A 219 -18.55 6.45 -12.08
CA PHE A 219 -19.84 7.11 -11.89
C PHE A 219 -19.75 8.63 -11.91
N MET A 220 -18.69 9.21 -11.35
CA MET A 220 -18.44 10.65 -11.40
C MET A 220 -18.23 11.16 -12.84
N ASN A 221 -17.45 10.44 -13.65
CA ASN A 221 -17.18 10.79 -15.02
C ASN A 221 -18.45 10.67 -15.90
N LYS A 222 -19.27 9.63 -15.70
CA LYS A 222 -20.54 9.45 -16.42
C LYS A 222 -21.53 10.58 -16.15
N ARG A 223 -21.53 11.16 -14.95
CA ARG A 223 -22.37 12.32 -14.60
C ARG A 223 -21.91 13.62 -15.27
N ARG A 224 -20.59 13.78 -15.51
CA ARG A 224 -20.05 14.97 -16.21
C ARG A 224 -20.36 14.99 -17.70
N VAL A 225 -20.44 13.83 -18.34
CA VAL A 225 -20.78 13.72 -19.78
C VAL A 225 -22.28 13.95 -20.04
N LYS A 226 -23.13 13.78 -19.02
CA LYS A 226 -24.60 13.99 -19.14
C LYS A 226 -25.06 15.41 -18.80
N ARG A 227 -24.16 16.31 -18.41
CA ARG A 227 -24.39 17.75 -18.21
C ARG A 227 -23.72 18.56 -19.31
#